data_0b2ef8d4cbb69881f9806984a74caa60
#
_entry.id   0b2ef8d4cbb69881f9806984a74caa60
#
_cell.length_a   1.000
_cell.length_b   1.000
_cell.length_c   1.000
_cell.angle_alpha   90.00
_cell.angle_beta   90.00
_cell.angle_gamma   90.00
#
_symmetry.space_group_name_H-M   'P 1'
#
loop_
_entity.id
_entity.type
_entity.pdbx_description
1 polymer ?
#
loop_
_entity_poly.entity_id
_entity_poly.type
_entity_poly.pdbx_seq_one_letter_code
_entity_poly.pdbx_strand_id
1 'polypeptide(L)'
;VHATLLDEGTYIGSVRTMYRLLASSGGCRERRNQLTHPAYTKPELLAVAPNQVWSWDITKLKGPAKWTCFHLYVILDIFSRFVVGWLIAPRECSELAQQLIADTVARHDVEPGMLTLHADRGAAMRSKPVASLLVDLDVAKSHSRPHVSDDNPYSESQFKTMKYRPEFPARFGCIEDARSHCQAFFAWYNDQHRHSGIGHMTPLQRAGRPEEIA
;
A
#
# COMPACT_ATOMS: atom_id res chain seq x y z
N VAL A 1 -41.30 -4.42 18.08
CA VAL A 1 -42.53 -4.63 17.28
C VAL A 1 -42.85 -6.11 17.10
N HIS A 2 -41.96 -6.94 16.48
CA HIS A 2 -42.28 -8.38 16.24
C HIS A 2 -42.53 -9.15 17.55
N ALA A 3 -41.67 -8.98 18.55
CA ALA A 3 -41.84 -9.61 19.86
C ALA A 3 -43.12 -9.13 20.55
N THR A 4 -43.39 -7.84 20.52
CA THR A 4 -44.63 -7.25 21.10
C THR A 4 -45.88 -7.84 20.49
N LEU A 5 -45.91 -7.97 19.16
CA LEU A 5 -47.03 -8.57 18.43
C LEU A 5 -47.24 -10.06 18.78
N LEU A 6 -46.15 -10.80 19.00
CA LEU A 6 -46.22 -12.19 19.46
C LEU A 6 -46.77 -12.30 20.87
N ASP A 7 -46.34 -11.38 21.80
CA ASP A 7 -46.87 -11.31 23.16
C ASP A 7 -48.36 -10.99 23.18
N GLU A 8 -48.84 -10.23 22.21
CA GLU A 8 -50.26 -9.92 21.96
C GLU A 8 -51.03 -11.04 21.20
N GLY A 9 -50.34 -12.16 20.94
CA GLY A 9 -50.96 -13.30 20.18
C GLY A 9 -51.11 -13.07 18.69
N THR A 10 -50.50 -12.02 18.10
CA THR A 10 -50.66 -11.66 16.71
C THR A 10 -49.41 -12.05 15.92
N TYR A 11 -49.53 -13.04 15.02
CA TYR A 11 -48.44 -13.44 14.10
C TYR A 11 -48.69 -12.91 12.70
N ILE A 12 -47.93 -11.93 12.24
CA ILE A 12 -48.03 -11.33 10.92
C ILE A 12 -47.04 -11.97 9.92
N GLY A 13 -45.96 -12.58 10.42
CA GLY A 13 -44.93 -13.22 9.60
C GLY A 13 -43.59 -13.23 10.27
N SER A 14 -42.57 -13.82 9.64
CA SER A 14 -41.22 -13.83 10.20
C SER A 14 -40.60 -12.43 10.24
N VAL A 15 -39.66 -12.20 11.15
CA VAL A 15 -38.88 -10.96 11.24
C VAL A 15 -38.27 -10.58 9.86
N ARG A 16 -37.77 -11.58 9.12
CA ARG A 16 -37.21 -11.38 7.78
C ARG A 16 -38.26 -10.87 6.79
N THR A 17 -39.52 -11.39 6.85
CA THR A 17 -40.61 -10.94 6.03
C THR A 17 -41.00 -9.51 6.34
N MET A 18 -41.05 -9.14 7.63
CA MET A 18 -41.35 -7.77 8.05
C MET A 18 -40.28 -6.77 7.54
N TYR A 19 -39.00 -7.10 7.68
CA TYR A 19 -37.94 -6.24 7.13
C TYR A 19 -38.02 -6.11 5.59
N ARG A 20 -38.36 -7.20 4.88
CA ARG A 20 -38.51 -7.15 3.42
C ARG A 20 -39.65 -6.20 3.02
N LEU A 21 -40.79 -6.26 3.70
CA LEU A 21 -41.94 -5.39 3.43
C LEU A 21 -41.65 -3.93 3.77
N LEU A 22 -40.98 -3.69 4.93
CA LEU A 22 -40.54 -2.33 5.32
C LEU A 22 -39.55 -1.77 4.30
N ALA A 23 -38.61 -2.58 3.80
CA ALA A 23 -37.67 -2.14 2.79
C ALA A 23 -38.35 -1.77 1.47
N SER A 24 -39.33 -2.57 1.02
CA SER A 24 -40.09 -2.29 -0.23
C SER A 24 -40.97 -1.05 -0.13
N SER A 25 -41.44 -0.68 1.09
CA SER A 25 -42.23 0.53 1.35
C SER A 25 -41.40 1.76 1.73
N GLY A 26 -40.05 1.66 1.69
CA GLY A 26 -39.18 2.74 2.14
C GLY A 26 -39.20 3.00 3.65
N GLY A 27 -39.84 2.12 4.42
CA GLY A 27 -39.98 2.23 5.87
C GLY A 27 -38.74 1.79 6.69
N CYS A 28 -37.77 1.14 6.04
CA CYS A 28 -36.50 0.81 6.68
C CYS A 28 -35.57 2.02 6.66
N ARG A 29 -35.43 2.70 7.78
CA ARG A 29 -34.39 3.71 7.98
C ARG A 29 -33.30 3.14 8.88
N GLU A 30 -32.08 3.59 8.66
CA GLU A 30 -30.97 3.20 9.51
C GLU A 30 -31.25 3.62 10.97
N ARG A 31 -31.21 2.64 11.89
CA ARG A 31 -31.60 2.80 13.29
C ARG A 31 -30.86 3.92 14.02
N ARG A 32 -29.62 4.21 13.60
CA ARG A 32 -28.74 5.19 14.25
C ARG A 32 -28.76 6.55 13.59
N ASN A 33 -29.48 6.75 12.49
CA ASN A 33 -29.52 8.00 11.71
C ASN A 33 -28.12 8.61 11.49
N GLN A 34 -27.14 7.74 11.24
CA GLN A 34 -25.77 8.15 11.02
C GLN A 34 -25.63 8.72 9.61
N LEU A 35 -24.79 9.77 9.48
CA LEU A 35 -24.37 10.26 8.19
C LEU A 35 -23.67 9.13 7.42
N THR A 36 -24.18 8.81 6.26
CA THR A 36 -23.49 7.93 5.32
C THR A 36 -22.21 8.62 4.84
N HIS A 37 -21.08 7.95 5.00
CA HIS A 37 -19.84 8.46 4.41
C HIS A 37 -20.02 8.60 2.90
N PRO A 38 -19.56 9.71 2.29
CA PRO A 38 -19.58 9.85 0.85
C PRO A 38 -18.83 8.67 0.20
N ALA A 39 -19.31 8.23 -0.95
CA ALA A 39 -18.63 7.20 -1.71
C ALA A 39 -17.22 7.70 -2.09
N TYR A 40 -16.19 7.00 -1.61
CA TYR A 40 -14.81 7.33 -1.96
C TYR A 40 -14.54 6.92 -3.40
N THR A 41 -14.07 7.85 -4.21
CA THR A 41 -13.60 7.57 -5.57
C THR A 41 -12.26 6.84 -5.51
N LYS A 42 -12.07 5.82 -6.36
CA LYS A 42 -10.77 5.14 -6.48
C LYS A 42 -9.73 6.17 -6.94
N PRO A 43 -8.57 6.30 -6.26
CA PRO A 43 -7.52 7.17 -6.76
C PRO A 43 -7.01 6.64 -8.10
N GLU A 44 -6.94 7.51 -9.09
CA GLU A 44 -6.38 7.18 -10.39
C GLU A 44 -4.86 7.39 -10.34
N LEU A 45 -4.11 6.28 -10.35
CA LEU A 45 -2.65 6.28 -10.32
C LEU A 45 -2.13 6.22 -11.77
N LEU A 46 -2.09 7.36 -12.43
CA LEU A 46 -1.58 7.49 -13.78
C LEU A 46 -0.21 8.19 -13.77
N ALA A 47 0.81 7.53 -14.33
CA ALA A 47 2.12 8.12 -14.58
C ALA A 47 2.50 7.87 -16.04
N VAL A 48 2.95 8.89 -16.73
CA VAL A 48 3.38 8.83 -18.14
C VAL A 48 4.90 8.93 -18.30
N ALA A 49 5.61 9.24 -17.22
CA ALA A 49 7.06 9.30 -17.13
C ALA A 49 7.56 8.84 -15.76
N PRO A 50 8.86 8.49 -15.61
CA PRO A 50 9.46 8.18 -14.33
C PRO A 50 9.34 9.35 -13.33
N ASN A 51 9.32 9.03 -12.05
CA ASN A 51 9.28 9.99 -10.94
C ASN A 51 8.04 10.89 -10.85
N GLN A 52 6.95 10.55 -11.55
CA GLN A 52 5.67 11.26 -11.40
C GLN A 52 4.81 10.71 -10.27
N VAL A 53 4.76 9.40 -10.12
CA VAL A 53 4.01 8.75 -9.05
C VAL A 53 4.83 7.61 -8.47
N TRP A 54 5.09 7.68 -7.18
CA TRP A 54 5.68 6.58 -6.44
C TRP A 54 4.63 5.90 -5.56
N SER A 55 4.68 4.58 -5.51
CA SER A 55 3.92 3.74 -4.59
C SER A 55 4.81 3.39 -3.41
N TRP A 56 4.33 3.58 -2.19
CA TRP A 56 5.04 3.23 -0.98
C TRP A 56 4.24 2.26 -0.12
N ASP A 57 4.92 1.24 0.40
CA ASP A 57 4.31 0.28 1.32
C ASP A 57 5.37 -0.37 2.24
N ILE A 58 4.89 -0.93 3.36
CA ILE A 58 5.70 -1.62 4.35
C ILE A 58 5.21 -3.06 4.48
N THR A 59 6.13 -4.01 4.33
CA THR A 59 5.82 -5.41 4.52
C THR A 59 6.66 -6.05 5.62
N LYS A 60 6.11 -7.09 6.27
CA LYS A 60 6.80 -7.82 7.32
C LYS A 60 7.54 -9.02 6.74
N LEU A 61 8.80 -9.16 7.15
CA LEU A 61 9.67 -10.31 6.94
C LEU A 61 9.78 -11.08 8.25
N LYS A 62 9.53 -12.39 8.23
CA LYS A 62 9.56 -13.21 9.46
C LYS A 62 10.99 -13.29 10.01
N GLY A 63 11.19 -12.91 11.25
CA GLY A 63 12.45 -12.98 11.97
C GLY A 63 12.74 -14.38 12.53
N PRO A 64 13.84 -14.54 13.30
CA PRO A 64 14.35 -15.85 13.73
C PRO A 64 13.38 -16.61 14.63
N ALA A 65 12.73 -15.93 15.56
CA ALA A 65 11.80 -16.54 16.49
C ALA A 65 10.35 -16.39 16.06
N LYS A 66 9.45 -17.21 16.60
CA LYS A 66 8.01 -17.06 16.44
C LYS A 66 7.60 -15.68 16.96
N TRP A 67 6.76 -14.97 16.19
CA TRP A 67 6.28 -13.61 16.50
C TRP A 67 7.31 -12.49 16.34
N THR A 68 8.54 -12.77 15.91
CA THR A 68 9.48 -11.72 15.52
C THR A 68 9.36 -11.41 14.03
N CYS A 69 9.56 -10.15 13.67
CA CYS A 69 9.58 -9.72 12.28
C CYS A 69 10.47 -8.49 12.10
N PHE A 70 11.01 -8.36 10.89
CA PHE A 70 11.60 -7.13 10.39
C PHE A 70 10.61 -6.43 9.46
N HIS A 71 10.71 -5.11 9.36
CA HIS A 71 9.85 -4.30 8.53
C HIS A 71 10.64 -3.81 7.32
N LEU A 72 10.21 -4.24 6.13
CA LEU A 72 10.78 -3.81 4.86
C LEU A 72 9.91 -2.70 4.30
N TYR A 73 10.50 -1.53 4.15
CA TYR A 73 9.93 -0.35 3.51
C TYR A 73 10.37 -0.33 2.06
N VAL A 74 9.46 -0.10 1.14
CA VAL A 74 9.76 -0.05 -0.30
C VAL A 74 9.07 1.14 -0.93
N ILE A 75 9.78 1.88 -1.76
CA ILE A 75 9.25 2.91 -2.65
C ILE A 75 9.47 2.44 -4.08
N LEU A 76 8.41 2.38 -4.85
CA LEU A 76 8.36 1.88 -6.22
C LEU A 76 7.84 2.98 -7.17
N ASP A 77 8.57 3.29 -8.23
CA ASP A 77 8.05 4.12 -9.32
C ASP A 77 7.01 3.34 -10.14
N ILE A 78 5.77 3.84 -10.21
CA ILE A 78 4.68 3.08 -10.86
C ILE A 78 4.78 3.06 -12.38
N PHE A 79 5.47 4.01 -13.02
CA PHE A 79 5.68 4.02 -14.46
C PHE A 79 6.66 2.94 -14.91
N SER A 80 7.81 2.89 -14.28
CA SER A 80 8.89 1.97 -14.65
C SER A 80 8.87 0.64 -13.87
N ARG A 81 8.17 0.57 -12.76
CA ARG A 81 8.25 -0.51 -11.75
C ARG A 81 9.59 -0.55 -11.02
N PHE A 82 10.45 0.44 -11.21
CA PHE A 82 11.76 0.52 -10.58
C PHE A 82 11.62 0.76 -9.07
N VAL A 83 12.30 -0.04 -8.26
CA VAL A 83 12.40 0.20 -6.82
C VAL A 83 13.39 1.32 -6.60
N VAL A 84 12.89 2.51 -6.33
CA VAL A 84 13.68 3.74 -6.17
C VAL A 84 14.32 3.86 -4.80
N GLY A 85 13.72 3.24 -3.78
CA GLY A 85 14.26 3.24 -2.42
C GLY A 85 13.70 2.11 -1.58
N TRP A 86 14.50 1.61 -0.65
CA TRP A 86 14.08 0.62 0.33
C TRP A 86 14.96 0.67 1.58
N LEU A 87 14.41 0.20 2.70
CA LEU A 87 15.16 -0.04 3.94
C LEU A 87 14.52 -1.16 4.76
N ILE A 88 15.31 -1.76 5.64
CA ILE A 88 14.83 -2.74 6.63
C ILE A 88 15.11 -2.23 8.03
N ALA A 89 14.10 -2.37 8.90
CA ALA A 89 14.18 -1.99 10.30
C ALA A 89 13.58 -3.06 11.22
N PRO A 90 14.01 -3.11 12.49
CA PRO A 90 13.44 -4.05 13.47
C PRO A 90 12.02 -3.66 13.90
N ARG A 91 11.61 -2.42 13.69
CA ARG A 91 10.29 -1.89 14.02
C ARG A 91 9.83 -0.87 13.00
N GLU A 92 8.52 -0.72 12.88
CA GLU A 92 7.93 0.36 12.08
C GLU A 92 8.04 1.69 12.86
N CYS A 93 8.52 2.73 12.16
CA CYS A 93 8.76 4.04 12.76
C CYS A 93 8.66 5.14 11.70
N SER A 94 8.09 6.27 12.06
CA SER A 94 7.85 7.41 11.18
C SER A 94 9.14 8.13 10.77
N GLU A 95 10.13 8.15 11.64
CA GLU A 95 11.41 8.78 11.41
C GLU A 95 12.20 8.08 10.30
N LEU A 96 12.18 6.75 10.30
CA LEU A 96 12.79 5.94 9.22
C LEU A 96 12.03 6.12 7.89
N ALA A 97 10.72 6.26 7.94
CA ALA A 97 9.92 6.56 6.76
C ALA A 97 10.28 7.93 6.18
N GLN A 98 10.41 8.97 7.05
CA GLN A 98 10.85 10.30 6.62
C GLN A 98 12.24 10.26 5.99
N GLN A 99 13.21 9.62 6.65
CA GLN A 99 14.56 9.49 6.14
C GLN A 99 14.59 8.80 4.78
N LEU A 100 13.91 7.67 4.64
CA LEU A 100 13.85 6.94 3.35
C LEU A 100 13.27 7.82 2.24
N ILE A 101 12.16 8.53 2.51
CA ILE A 101 11.53 9.40 1.51
C ILE A 101 12.48 10.54 1.11
N ALA A 102 13.05 11.25 2.09
CA ALA A 102 13.96 12.36 1.84
C ALA A 102 15.19 11.93 1.03
N ASP A 103 15.85 10.84 1.47
CA ASP A 103 17.04 10.30 0.79
C ASP A 103 16.71 9.82 -0.63
N THR A 104 15.51 9.26 -0.83
CA THR A 104 15.09 8.78 -2.15
C THR A 104 14.78 9.94 -3.09
N VAL A 105 14.05 10.96 -2.64
CA VAL A 105 13.76 12.17 -3.42
C VAL A 105 15.06 12.86 -3.84
N ALA A 106 15.99 13.04 -2.91
CA ALA A 106 17.29 13.65 -3.19
C ALA A 106 18.15 12.83 -4.16
N ARG A 107 18.20 11.48 -3.97
CA ARG A 107 18.99 10.59 -4.84
C ARG A 107 18.51 10.58 -6.28
N HIS A 108 17.22 10.73 -6.51
CA HIS A 108 16.61 10.70 -7.83
C HIS A 108 16.39 12.08 -8.44
N ASP A 109 16.91 13.12 -7.79
CA ASP A 109 16.83 14.51 -8.25
C ASP A 109 15.42 14.90 -8.69
N VAL A 110 14.44 14.57 -7.80
CA VAL A 110 13.02 14.81 -8.12
C VAL A 110 12.71 16.28 -7.93
N GLU A 111 12.24 16.93 -9.00
CA GLU A 111 11.83 18.32 -8.97
C GLU A 111 10.63 18.54 -8.04
N PRO A 112 10.63 19.61 -7.22
CA PRO A 112 9.47 19.98 -6.41
C PRO A 112 8.19 20.09 -7.22
N GLY A 113 7.07 19.63 -6.66
CA GLY A 113 5.76 19.66 -7.32
C GLY A 113 5.52 18.59 -8.39
N MET A 114 6.52 17.81 -8.79
CA MET A 114 6.39 16.82 -9.86
C MET A 114 5.99 15.42 -9.36
N LEU A 115 6.21 15.12 -8.09
CA LEU A 115 5.99 13.79 -7.52
C LEU A 115 4.69 13.70 -6.73
N THR A 116 3.96 12.62 -6.95
CA THR A 116 2.89 12.16 -6.06
C THR A 116 3.33 10.88 -5.35
N LEU A 117 3.31 10.87 -4.02
CA LEU A 117 3.54 9.68 -3.22
C LEU A 117 2.22 9.03 -2.82
N HIS A 118 1.96 7.84 -3.36
CA HIS A 118 0.77 7.05 -3.04
C HIS A 118 1.10 5.98 -2.01
N ALA A 119 0.26 5.86 -0.98
CA ALA A 119 0.44 4.84 0.05
C ALA A 119 -0.89 4.39 0.65
N ASP A 120 -0.87 3.20 1.24
CA ASP A 120 -1.94 2.76 2.10
C ASP A 120 -2.04 3.64 3.36
N ARG A 121 -3.16 3.56 4.06
CA ARG A 121 -3.39 4.34 5.28
C ARG A 121 -2.67 3.77 6.51
N GLY A 122 -1.45 3.25 6.33
CA GLY A 122 -0.59 2.79 7.42
C GLY A 122 -0.24 3.88 8.44
N ALA A 123 0.09 3.48 9.67
CA ALA A 123 0.37 4.41 10.76
C ALA A 123 1.54 5.35 10.46
N ALA A 124 2.62 4.83 9.86
CA ALA A 124 3.80 5.62 9.50
C ALA A 124 3.44 6.73 8.49
N MET A 125 2.66 6.41 7.44
CA MET A 125 2.29 7.38 6.41
C MET A 125 1.30 8.44 6.88
N ARG A 126 0.48 8.14 7.89
CA ARG A 126 -0.44 9.09 8.50
C ARG A 126 0.20 9.98 9.56
N SER A 127 1.46 9.72 9.90
CA SER A 127 2.17 10.47 10.93
C SER A 127 2.36 11.94 10.53
N LYS A 128 2.30 12.83 11.52
CA LYS A 128 2.55 14.26 11.31
C LYS A 128 3.94 14.54 10.73
N PRO A 129 5.03 13.88 11.20
CA PRO A 129 6.36 14.07 10.65
C PRO A 129 6.45 13.80 9.15
N VAL A 130 5.90 12.67 8.67
CA VAL A 130 5.89 12.36 7.23
C VAL A 130 5.04 13.37 6.46
N ALA A 131 3.90 13.79 7.01
CA ALA A 131 3.06 14.79 6.35
C ALA A 131 3.77 16.15 6.22
N SER A 132 4.50 16.60 7.25
CA SER A 132 5.31 17.82 7.19
C SER A 132 6.41 17.72 6.14
N LEU A 133 7.18 16.61 6.15
CA LEU A 133 8.24 16.39 5.18
C LEU A 133 7.72 16.47 3.72
N LEU A 134 6.57 15.85 3.42
CA LEU A 134 6.02 15.87 2.06
C LEU A 134 5.63 17.28 1.62
N VAL A 135 5.15 18.12 2.55
CA VAL A 135 4.90 19.55 2.28
C VAL A 135 6.21 20.29 2.03
N ASP A 136 7.24 20.07 2.86
CA ASP A 136 8.54 20.71 2.73
C ASP A 136 9.26 20.33 1.41
N LEU A 137 9.02 19.12 0.90
CA LEU A 137 9.56 18.62 -0.37
C LEU A 137 8.65 18.94 -1.58
N ASP A 138 7.50 19.59 -1.36
CA ASP A 138 6.47 19.81 -2.37
C ASP A 138 6.04 18.52 -3.10
N VAL A 139 5.90 17.44 -2.33
CA VAL A 139 5.45 16.13 -2.81
C VAL A 139 3.95 15.96 -2.53
N ALA A 140 3.17 15.78 -3.57
CA ALA A 140 1.74 15.52 -3.43
C ALA A 140 1.49 14.16 -2.76
N LYS A 141 0.47 14.10 -1.90
CA LYS A 141 0.11 12.91 -1.15
C LYS A 141 -1.20 12.30 -1.65
N SER A 142 -1.17 11.01 -1.95
CA SER A 142 -2.35 10.22 -2.31
C SER A 142 -2.50 9.01 -1.38
N HIS A 143 -3.73 8.60 -1.13
CA HIS A 143 -4.02 7.45 -0.26
C HIS A 143 -5.02 6.49 -0.89
N SER A 144 -4.83 5.21 -0.61
CA SER A 144 -5.85 4.18 -0.82
C SER A 144 -7.15 4.52 -0.08
N ARG A 145 -8.29 4.07 -0.62
CA ARG A 145 -9.58 4.19 0.06
C ARG A 145 -9.57 3.41 1.38
N PRO A 146 -10.34 3.83 2.40
CA PRO A 146 -10.44 3.08 3.64
C PRO A 146 -10.91 1.65 3.40
N HIS A 147 -10.20 0.67 3.97
CA HIS A 147 -10.54 -0.76 3.91
C HIS A 147 -10.56 -1.38 2.50
N VAL A 148 -9.88 -0.78 1.52
CA VAL A 148 -9.72 -1.31 0.16
C VAL A 148 -8.25 -1.60 -0.07
N SER A 149 -7.90 -2.89 -0.14
CA SER A 149 -6.52 -3.34 -0.38
C SER A 149 -6.08 -3.13 -1.84
N ASP A 150 -7.02 -3.24 -2.79
CA ASP A 150 -6.72 -3.22 -4.23
C ASP A 150 -6.33 -1.83 -4.78
N ASP A 151 -6.23 -0.82 -3.93
CA ASP A 151 -5.88 0.55 -4.35
C ASP A 151 -4.35 0.77 -4.43
N ASN A 152 -3.53 -0.19 -3.93
CA ASN A 152 -2.05 -0.16 -4.07
C ASN A 152 -1.52 -1.44 -4.76
N PRO A 153 -1.99 -1.76 -5.98
CA PRO A 153 -1.69 -3.02 -6.66
C PRO A 153 -0.21 -3.16 -7.03
N TYR A 154 0.50 -2.06 -7.16
CA TYR A 154 1.91 -2.04 -7.57
C TYR A 154 2.83 -2.59 -6.49
N SER A 155 2.72 -2.08 -5.27
CA SER A 155 3.46 -2.58 -4.10
C SER A 155 3.08 -4.02 -3.77
N GLU A 156 1.78 -4.37 -3.81
CA GLU A 156 1.33 -5.75 -3.59
C GLU A 156 1.92 -6.74 -4.60
N SER A 157 1.92 -6.38 -5.89
CA SER A 157 2.50 -7.20 -6.95
C SER A 157 4.01 -7.40 -6.75
N GLN A 158 4.72 -6.33 -6.38
CA GLN A 158 6.15 -6.37 -6.11
C GLN A 158 6.46 -7.30 -4.92
N PHE A 159 5.71 -7.19 -3.80
CA PHE A 159 5.88 -8.07 -2.66
C PHE A 159 5.52 -9.52 -2.97
N LYS A 160 4.52 -9.79 -3.79
CA LYS A 160 4.21 -11.13 -4.29
C LYS A 160 5.39 -11.68 -5.09
N THR A 161 5.94 -10.90 -6.01
CA THR A 161 7.12 -11.28 -6.79
C THR A 161 8.30 -11.68 -5.89
N MET A 162 8.53 -10.94 -4.79
CA MET A 162 9.60 -11.26 -3.84
C MET A 162 9.30 -12.52 -3.02
N LYS A 163 8.11 -12.58 -2.40
CA LYS A 163 7.79 -13.59 -1.37
C LYS A 163 7.48 -14.96 -1.95
N TYR A 164 7.07 -15.04 -3.22
CA TYR A 164 6.76 -16.32 -3.87
C TYR A 164 7.92 -16.92 -4.68
N ARG A 165 9.10 -16.29 -4.63
CA ARG A 165 10.29 -16.91 -5.22
C ARG A 165 10.73 -18.14 -4.42
N PRO A 166 11.23 -19.20 -5.09
CA PRO A 166 11.76 -20.38 -4.42
C PRO A 166 12.88 -20.08 -3.41
N GLU A 167 13.69 -19.04 -3.70
CA GLU A 167 14.83 -18.62 -2.87
C GLU A 167 14.40 -17.77 -1.66
N PHE A 168 13.12 -17.39 -1.55
CA PHE A 168 12.66 -16.57 -0.42
C PHE A 168 12.63 -17.41 0.86
N PRO A 169 13.42 -17.07 1.90
CA PRO A 169 13.52 -17.87 3.10
C PRO A 169 12.23 -17.84 3.93
N ALA A 170 11.88 -18.97 4.52
CA ALA A 170 10.73 -19.06 5.42
C ALA A 170 10.87 -18.13 6.64
N ARG A 171 12.13 -17.87 7.08
CA ARG A 171 12.53 -16.96 8.16
C ARG A 171 13.95 -16.45 7.91
N PHE A 172 14.24 -15.26 8.42
CA PHE A 172 15.57 -14.68 8.43
C PHE A 172 16.20 -14.86 9.82
N GLY A 173 17.49 -15.22 9.86
CA GLY A 173 18.24 -15.44 11.10
C GLY A 173 18.54 -14.14 11.85
N CYS A 174 18.83 -13.06 11.12
CA CYS A 174 19.07 -11.73 11.66
C CYS A 174 18.61 -10.66 10.65
N ILE A 175 18.75 -9.37 11.02
CA ILE A 175 18.37 -8.27 10.13
C ILE A 175 19.36 -8.11 8.98
N GLU A 176 20.60 -8.47 9.17
CA GLU A 176 21.67 -8.46 8.17
C GLU A 176 21.38 -9.48 7.05
N ASP A 177 20.90 -10.69 7.40
CA ASP A 177 20.47 -11.69 6.44
C ASP A 177 19.30 -11.17 5.58
N ALA A 178 18.33 -10.54 6.25
CA ALA A 178 17.20 -9.95 5.55
C ALA A 178 17.64 -8.81 4.61
N ARG A 179 18.62 -8.00 5.04
CA ARG A 179 19.17 -6.89 4.23
C ARG A 179 19.92 -7.43 3.01
N SER A 180 20.79 -8.42 3.21
CA SER A 180 21.56 -9.04 2.11
C SER A 180 20.62 -9.69 1.08
N HIS A 181 19.59 -10.40 1.53
CA HIS A 181 18.58 -10.99 0.65
C HIS A 181 17.83 -9.92 -0.15
N CYS A 182 17.36 -8.84 0.50
CA CYS A 182 16.63 -7.77 -0.18
C CYS A 182 17.53 -7.00 -1.14
N GLN A 183 18.80 -6.78 -0.82
CA GLN A 183 19.77 -6.15 -1.72
C GLN A 183 19.95 -6.95 -3.00
N ALA A 184 20.17 -8.26 -2.87
CA ALA A 184 20.29 -9.14 -4.03
C ALA A 184 18.98 -9.22 -4.84
N PHE A 185 17.84 -9.27 -4.13
CA PHE A 185 16.54 -9.30 -4.78
C PHE A 185 16.24 -8.02 -5.56
N PHE A 186 16.45 -6.83 -4.98
CA PHE A 186 16.13 -5.57 -5.65
C PHE A 186 17.09 -5.26 -6.81
N ALA A 187 18.36 -5.65 -6.71
CA ALA A 187 19.28 -5.60 -7.84
C ALA A 187 18.74 -6.46 -9.00
N TRP A 188 18.46 -7.75 -8.75
CA TRP A 188 17.87 -8.62 -9.76
C TRP A 188 16.52 -8.08 -10.28
N TYR A 189 15.64 -7.58 -9.40
CA TYR A 189 14.32 -7.08 -9.77
C TYR A 189 14.40 -5.88 -10.69
N ASN A 190 15.27 -4.93 -10.41
CA ASN A 190 15.44 -3.74 -11.22
C ASN A 190 16.12 -4.05 -12.58
N ASP A 191 17.12 -4.93 -12.61
CA ASP A 191 18.01 -5.09 -13.75
C ASP A 191 17.62 -6.26 -14.67
N GLN A 192 17.02 -7.31 -14.12
CA GLN A 192 16.81 -8.57 -14.84
C GLN A 192 15.35 -9.01 -14.93
N HIS A 193 14.52 -8.67 -13.94
CA HIS A 193 13.13 -9.09 -13.94
C HIS A 193 12.32 -8.37 -15.01
N ARG A 194 11.69 -9.13 -15.90
CA ARG A 194 10.87 -8.61 -17.00
C ARG A 194 9.40 -8.56 -16.60
N HIS A 195 8.78 -7.39 -16.77
CA HIS A 195 7.38 -7.15 -16.41
C HIS A 195 6.49 -7.13 -17.65
N SER A 196 5.46 -7.97 -17.69
CA SER A 196 4.44 -7.95 -18.75
C SER A 196 3.71 -6.60 -18.83
N GLY A 197 3.43 -5.97 -17.70
CA GLY A 197 2.73 -4.70 -17.61
C GLY A 197 3.51 -3.48 -18.14
N ILE A 198 4.80 -3.63 -18.46
CA ILE A 198 5.64 -2.62 -19.11
C ILE A 198 6.30 -3.14 -20.40
N GLY A 199 5.60 -4.03 -21.11
CA GLY A 199 6.06 -4.53 -22.41
C GLY A 199 7.26 -5.47 -22.31
N HIS A 200 7.37 -6.25 -21.26
CA HIS A 200 8.47 -7.18 -20.98
C HIS A 200 9.86 -6.52 -20.89
N MET A 201 9.90 -5.20 -20.64
CA MET A 201 11.14 -4.52 -20.26
C MET A 201 11.47 -4.79 -18.78
N THR A 202 12.74 -4.59 -18.43
CA THR A 202 13.13 -4.49 -17.01
C THR A 202 12.76 -3.11 -16.46
N PRO A 203 12.58 -2.96 -15.13
CA PRO A 203 12.38 -1.65 -14.51
C PRO A 203 13.46 -0.64 -14.90
N LEU A 204 14.73 -1.03 -14.90
CA LEU A 204 15.85 -0.18 -15.28
C LEU A 204 15.72 0.33 -16.73
N GLN A 205 15.44 -0.58 -17.68
CA GLN A 205 15.23 -0.21 -19.09
C GLN A 205 14.07 0.76 -19.27
N ARG A 206 12.95 0.53 -18.55
CA ARG A 206 11.77 1.39 -18.62
C ARG A 206 12.00 2.74 -17.93
N ALA A 207 12.83 2.80 -16.90
CA ALA A 207 13.19 4.05 -16.23
C ALA A 207 14.10 4.95 -17.10
N GLY A 208 14.68 4.43 -18.18
CA GLY A 208 15.61 5.18 -19.03
C GLY A 208 16.92 5.52 -18.32
N ARG A 209 17.27 4.79 -17.24
CA ARG A 209 18.50 5.00 -16.49
C ARG A 209 19.65 4.25 -17.13
N PRO A 210 20.85 4.86 -17.27
CA PRO A 210 22.03 4.09 -17.62
C PRO A 210 22.26 3.04 -16.50
N GLU A 211 22.77 1.88 -16.88
CA GLU A 211 23.13 0.82 -15.95
C GLU A 211 24.03 1.42 -14.85
N GLU A 212 23.51 1.51 -13.64
CA GLU A 212 24.38 1.74 -12.48
C GLU A 212 25.14 0.43 -12.28
N ILE A 213 26.34 0.39 -12.86
CA ILE A 213 27.31 -0.67 -12.60
C ILE A 213 27.66 -0.56 -11.12
N ALA A 214 27.27 -1.59 -10.35
CA ALA A 214 27.55 -1.74 -8.93
C ALA A 214 29.05 -1.88 -8.65
#